data_a8c4c0e17e59c4c5e7d46c8da52b0415
#
_entry.id   a8c4c0e17e59c4c5e7d46c8da52b0415
#
_cell.length_a   1.000
_cell.length_b   1.000
_cell.length_c   1.000
_cell.angle_alpha   90.00
_cell.angle_beta   90.00
_cell.angle_gamma   90.00
#
_symmetry.space_group_name_H-M   'P 1'
#
loop_
_entity.id
_entity.type
_entity.pdbx_description
1 polymer ?
#
loop_
_entity_poly.entity_id
_entity_poly.type
_entity_poly.pdbx_seq_one_letter_code
_entity_poly.pdbx_strand_id
1 'polypeptide(L)'
;MEYIAKLTKLKGNELSFQALETINVERLKTVYGTSDNIEGLIVFRDKRSLSDKQRKLYRALLNDIFNWSGEDTDFLHDWFKETYLLEHGERISTSNDSSNSKTDMNNLLDIVIDFMFEWNVPFKKGYELLPKDE
;
A
#
# COMPACT_ATOMS: atom_id res chain seq x y z
N MET A 1 10.32 10.92 7.15
CA MET A 1 10.65 9.96 6.06
C MET A 1 10.47 8.54 6.54
N GLU A 2 9.82 7.73 5.75
CA GLU A 2 9.67 6.31 6.05
C GLU A 2 10.24 5.49 4.90
N TYR A 3 11.01 4.45 5.23
CA TYR A 3 11.57 3.53 4.26
C TYR A 3 11.26 2.10 4.66
N ILE A 4 10.98 1.26 3.67
CA ILE A 4 10.87 -0.18 3.87
C ILE A 4 12.26 -0.78 3.87
N ALA A 5 12.58 -1.54 4.91
CA ALA A 5 13.88 -2.17 5.06
C ALA A 5 13.73 -3.54 5.71
N LYS A 6 14.74 -4.40 5.51
CA LYS A 6 14.81 -5.68 6.22
C LYS A 6 15.97 -5.67 7.22
N LEU A 7 15.79 -6.35 8.34
CA LEU A 7 16.86 -6.59 9.30
C LEU A 7 17.84 -7.60 8.72
N THR A 8 19.10 -7.19 8.56
CA THR A 8 20.14 -8.05 7.96
C THR A 8 21.10 -8.63 9.01
N LYS A 9 21.23 -7.96 10.16
CA LYS A 9 22.16 -8.39 11.21
C LYS A 9 21.64 -7.96 12.57
N LEU A 10 21.73 -8.86 13.52
CA LEU A 10 21.45 -8.61 14.93
C LEU A 10 22.61 -9.10 15.76
N LYS A 11 23.27 -8.18 16.47
CA LYS A 11 24.37 -8.51 17.38
C LYS A 11 24.26 -7.64 18.64
N GLY A 12 23.84 -8.27 19.75
CA GLY A 12 23.58 -7.51 20.97
C GLY A 12 22.54 -6.43 20.76
N ASN A 13 22.90 -5.18 21.00
CA ASN A 13 22.04 -4.01 20.79
C ASN A 13 22.25 -3.35 19.43
N GLU A 14 23.10 -3.92 18.58
CA GLU A 14 23.35 -3.40 17.24
C GLU A 14 22.45 -4.08 16.23
N LEU A 15 21.70 -3.27 15.47
CA LEU A 15 20.82 -3.72 14.41
C LEU A 15 21.30 -3.13 13.09
N SER A 16 21.40 -3.95 12.06
CA SER A 16 21.72 -3.50 10.72
C SER A 16 20.53 -3.75 9.79
N PHE A 17 20.18 -2.78 8.97
CA PHE A 17 19.08 -2.83 8.04
C PHE A 17 19.55 -2.57 6.62
N GLN A 18 18.93 -3.25 5.68
CA GLN A 18 19.08 -2.97 4.26
C GLN A 18 17.77 -2.37 3.73
N ALA A 19 17.83 -1.19 3.17
CA ALA A 19 16.67 -0.57 2.55
C ALA A 19 16.24 -1.39 1.32
N LEU A 20 14.95 -1.63 1.21
CA LEU A 20 14.34 -2.30 0.07
C LEU A 20 13.83 -1.30 -0.98
N GLU A 21 13.95 -0.01 -0.67
CA GLU A 21 13.59 1.11 -1.52
C GLU A 21 14.82 1.97 -1.81
N THR A 22 14.78 2.70 -2.93
CA THR A 22 15.84 3.69 -3.21
C THR A 22 15.79 4.81 -2.18
N ILE A 23 16.91 5.00 -1.47
CA ILE A 23 17.05 6.08 -0.49
C ILE A 23 17.59 7.32 -1.18
N ASN A 24 16.92 8.46 -0.98
CA ASN A 24 17.46 9.75 -1.38
C ASN A 24 18.48 10.23 -0.32
N VAL A 25 19.73 9.90 -0.53
CA VAL A 25 20.82 10.20 0.40
C VAL A 25 21.00 11.70 0.58
N GLU A 26 20.84 12.48 -0.48
CA GLU A 26 20.98 13.94 -0.41
C GLU A 26 19.93 14.58 0.47
N ARG A 27 18.68 14.14 0.32
CA ARG A 27 17.57 14.61 1.16
C ARG A 27 17.78 14.20 2.62
N LEU A 28 18.24 12.98 2.84
CA LEU A 28 18.54 12.48 4.19
C LEU A 28 19.59 13.34 4.88
N LYS A 29 20.69 13.67 4.19
CA LYS A 29 21.74 14.54 4.69
C LYS A 29 21.24 15.96 4.93
N THR A 30 20.40 16.49 4.08
CA THR A 30 19.84 17.84 4.21
C THR A 30 18.96 17.95 5.46
N VAL A 31 18.12 16.94 5.73
CA VAL A 31 17.18 16.95 6.86
C VAL A 31 17.88 16.66 8.20
N TYR A 32 18.79 15.69 8.22
CA TYR A 32 19.39 15.17 9.47
C TYR A 32 20.87 15.51 9.64
N GLY A 33 21.49 16.18 8.68
CA GLY A 33 22.91 16.52 8.70
C GLY A 33 23.79 15.42 8.12
N THR A 34 25.11 15.68 8.15
CA THR A 34 26.13 14.78 7.58
C THR A 34 26.80 13.89 8.62
N SER A 35 26.26 13.82 9.82
CA SER A 35 26.79 13.00 10.90
C SER A 35 26.60 11.52 10.63
N ASP A 36 27.61 10.72 10.93
CA ASP A 36 27.51 9.25 10.91
C ASP A 36 26.60 8.70 12.03
N ASN A 37 26.24 9.54 13.00
CA ASN A 37 25.40 9.19 14.14
C ASN A 37 24.06 9.92 14.05
N ILE A 38 23.22 9.48 13.13
CA ILE A 38 21.86 10.00 13.00
C ILE A 38 20.97 9.28 14.01
N GLU A 39 20.40 10.03 14.95
CA GLU A 39 19.43 9.50 15.90
C GLU A 39 18.02 9.59 15.34
N GLY A 40 17.23 8.57 15.57
CA GLY A 40 15.87 8.52 15.09
C GLY A 40 15.05 7.47 15.83
N LEU A 41 13.78 7.38 15.45
CA LEU A 41 12.85 6.37 15.95
C LEU A 41 12.73 5.24 14.92
N ILE A 42 13.01 4.02 15.36
CA ILE A 42 12.79 2.83 14.55
C ILE A 42 11.44 2.21 14.96
N VAL A 43 10.55 2.08 13.99
CA VAL A 43 9.23 1.47 14.21
C VAL A 43 9.15 0.17 13.40
N PHE A 44 8.92 -0.94 14.09
CA PHE A 44 8.65 -2.21 13.45
C PHE A 44 7.15 -2.33 13.21
N ARG A 45 6.78 -2.57 11.96
CA ARG A 45 5.39 -2.82 11.58
C ARG A 45 5.28 -4.20 10.98
N ASP A 46 4.23 -4.93 11.38
CA ASP A 46 3.92 -6.21 10.77
C ASP A 46 3.57 -5.99 9.29
N LYS A 47 4.22 -6.76 8.42
CA LYS A 47 3.95 -6.73 6.98
C LYS A 47 2.46 -7.01 6.69
N ARG A 48 1.82 -7.86 7.49
CA ARG A 48 0.38 -8.13 7.37
C ARG A 48 -0.47 -6.91 7.72
N SER A 49 -0.05 -6.06 8.67
CA SER A 49 -0.77 -4.84 9.03
C SER A 49 -0.88 -3.86 7.87
N LEU A 50 0.18 -3.70 7.06
CA LEU A 50 0.15 -2.86 5.87
C LEU A 50 -0.81 -3.42 4.83
N SER A 51 -0.77 -4.74 4.62
CA SER A 51 -1.66 -5.45 3.71
C SER A 51 -3.13 -5.36 4.17
N ASP A 52 -3.39 -5.43 5.47
CA ASP A 52 -4.74 -5.29 6.02
C ASP A 52 -5.32 -3.89 5.80
N LYS A 53 -4.51 -2.85 5.95
CA LYS A 53 -4.94 -1.47 5.63
C LYS A 53 -5.32 -1.31 4.16
N GLN A 54 -4.54 -1.89 3.27
CA GLN A 54 -4.83 -1.90 1.83
C GLN A 54 -6.12 -2.64 1.52
N ARG A 55 -6.36 -3.79 2.17
CA ARG A 55 -7.61 -4.55 2.01
C ARG A 55 -8.81 -3.78 2.53
N LYS A 56 -8.68 -3.10 3.66
CA LYS A 56 -9.74 -2.24 4.19
C LYS A 56 -10.09 -1.10 3.23
N LEU A 57 -9.07 -0.44 2.69
CA LEU A 57 -9.25 0.58 1.68
C LEU A 57 -9.95 0.01 0.44
N TYR A 58 -9.48 -1.12 -0.08
CA TYR A 58 -10.06 -1.77 -1.24
C TYR A 58 -11.55 -2.05 -1.02
N ARG A 59 -11.92 -2.65 0.11
CA ARG A 59 -13.32 -2.95 0.43
C ARG A 59 -14.17 -1.69 0.59
N ALA A 60 -13.62 -0.65 1.20
CA ALA A 60 -14.30 0.64 1.34
C ALA A 60 -14.58 1.28 -0.02
N LEU A 61 -13.63 1.21 -0.95
CA LEU A 61 -13.80 1.72 -2.31
C LEU A 61 -14.87 0.93 -3.07
N LEU A 62 -14.90 -0.39 -2.94
CA LEU A 62 -15.95 -1.22 -3.55
C LEU A 62 -17.33 -0.86 -2.98
N ASN A 63 -17.44 -0.60 -1.69
CA ASN A 63 -18.67 -0.12 -1.07
C ASN A 63 -19.10 1.24 -1.61
N ASP A 64 -18.18 2.15 -1.84
CA ASP A 64 -18.46 3.46 -2.42
C ASP A 64 -19.00 3.33 -3.85
N ILE A 65 -18.44 2.42 -4.65
CA ILE A 65 -18.93 2.12 -6.00
C ILE A 65 -20.32 1.46 -5.92
N PHE A 66 -20.53 0.52 -5.00
CA PHE A 66 -21.84 -0.10 -4.78
C PHE A 66 -22.91 0.95 -4.45
N ASN A 67 -22.62 1.86 -3.53
CA ASN A 67 -23.56 2.92 -3.15
C ASN A 67 -23.88 3.87 -4.31
N TRP A 68 -22.98 4.03 -5.23
CA TRP A 68 -23.15 4.89 -6.40
C TRP A 68 -23.88 4.17 -7.55
N SER A 69 -23.52 2.91 -7.84
CA SER A 69 -24.00 2.16 -9.01
C SER A 69 -25.13 1.19 -8.73
N GLY A 70 -25.24 0.72 -7.48
CA GLY A 70 -26.11 -0.39 -7.12
C GLY A 70 -25.56 -1.78 -7.45
N GLU A 71 -24.35 -1.87 -8.02
CA GLU A 71 -23.72 -3.14 -8.36
C GLU A 71 -23.17 -3.85 -7.12
N ASP A 72 -23.39 -5.16 -7.02
CA ASP A 72 -22.92 -5.98 -5.91
C ASP A 72 -21.38 -5.90 -5.78
N THR A 73 -20.90 -5.80 -4.55
CA THR A 73 -19.47 -5.76 -4.25
C THR A 73 -18.74 -7.02 -4.70
N ASP A 74 -19.37 -8.20 -4.65
CA ASP A 74 -18.76 -9.45 -5.16
C ASP A 74 -18.58 -9.39 -6.68
N PHE A 75 -19.54 -8.85 -7.39
CA PHE A 75 -19.42 -8.63 -8.83
C PHE A 75 -18.30 -7.65 -9.15
N LEU A 76 -18.23 -6.53 -8.43
CA LEU A 76 -17.18 -5.53 -8.61
C LEU A 76 -15.80 -6.10 -8.31
N HIS A 77 -15.69 -6.89 -7.25
CA HIS A 77 -14.46 -7.58 -6.89
C HIS A 77 -13.95 -8.48 -8.02
N ASP A 78 -14.83 -9.33 -8.57
CA ASP A 78 -14.49 -10.21 -9.69
C ASP A 78 -14.10 -9.41 -10.94
N TRP A 79 -14.82 -8.32 -11.22
CA TRP A 79 -14.54 -7.46 -12.38
C TRP A 79 -13.17 -6.78 -12.28
N PHE A 80 -12.83 -6.25 -11.11
CA PHE A 80 -11.51 -5.63 -10.89
C PHE A 80 -10.37 -6.64 -10.90
N LYS A 81 -10.60 -7.86 -10.41
CA LYS A 81 -9.61 -8.95 -10.50
C LYS A 81 -9.35 -9.35 -11.95
N GLU A 82 -10.37 -9.44 -12.77
CA GLU A 82 -10.22 -9.73 -14.20
C GLU A 82 -9.49 -8.60 -14.92
N THR A 83 -9.81 -7.35 -14.59
CA THR A 83 -9.10 -6.18 -15.13
C THR A 83 -7.61 -6.22 -14.76
N TYR A 84 -7.30 -6.55 -13.51
CA TYR A 84 -5.92 -6.73 -13.06
C TYR A 84 -5.19 -7.81 -13.86
N LEU A 85 -5.84 -8.95 -14.07
CA LEU A 85 -5.28 -10.05 -14.86
C LEU A 85 -4.96 -9.59 -16.29
N LEU A 86 -5.86 -8.83 -16.92
CA LEU A 86 -5.65 -8.32 -18.28
C LEU A 86 -4.49 -7.33 -18.36
N GLU A 87 -4.33 -6.47 -17.34
CA GLU A 87 -3.28 -5.44 -17.33
C GLU A 87 -1.90 -5.99 -16.92
N HIS A 88 -1.87 -6.91 -15.97
CA HIS A 88 -0.62 -7.38 -15.35
C HIS A 88 -0.23 -8.82 -15.72
N GLY A 89 -1.12 -9.56 -16.36
CA GLY A 89 -0.87 -10.93 -16.80
C GLY A 89 -0.86 -11.98 -15.70
N GLU A 90 -1.18 -11.59 -14.46
CA GLU A 90 -1.19 -12.46 -13.30
C GLU A 90 -2.49 -12.30 -12.51
N ARG A 91 -2.92 -13.41 -11.89
CA ARG A 91 -4.07 -13.36 -10.99
C ARG A 91 -3.67 -12.80 -9.64
N ILE A 92 -4.55 -11.97 -9.06
CA ILE A 92 -4.35 -11.42 -7.71
C ILE A 92 -5.39 -12.02 -6.76
N SER A 93 -4.99 -12.23 -5.50
CA SER A 93 -5.88 -12.58 -4.41
C SER A 93 -5.84 -11.48 -3.34
N THR A 94 -7.00 -11.15 -2.77
CA THR A 94 -7.12 -10.17 -1.69
C THR A 94 -7.33 -10.82 -0.32
N SER A 95 -7.19 -12.15 -0.23
CA SER A 95 -7.33 -12.88 1.03
C SER A 95 -6.18 -12.60 1.99
N ASN A 96 -6.44 -12.82 3.29
CA ASN A 96 -5.43 -12.63 4.34
C ASN A 96 -4.23 -13.57 4.20
N ASP A 97 -4.43 -14.73 3.58
CA ASP A 97 -3.39 -15.75 3.35
C ASP A 97 -2.67 -15.54 2.02
N SER A 98 -2.92 -14.41 1.37
CA SER A 98 -2.33 -14.08 0.07
C SER A 98 -0.83 -13.86 0.17
N SER A 99 -0.10 -14.40 -0.80
CA SER A 99 1.33 -14.12 -0.99
C SER A 99 1.58 -12.82 -1.75
N ASN A 100 0.53 -12.09 -2.12
CA ASN A 100 0.66 -10.85 -2.86
C ASN A 100 1.43 -9.81 -2.06
N SER A 101 2.31 -9.11 -2.74
CA SER A 101 3.09 -8.03 -2.16
C SER A 101 2.23 -6.76 -1.98
N LYS A 102 2.75 -5.82 -1.19
CA LYS A 102 2.18 -4.47 -1.08
C LYS A 102 2.07 -3.80 -2.45
N THR A 103 3.03 -4.03 -3.33
CA THR A 103 3.04 -3.50 -4.70
C THR A 103 1.86 -4.03 -5.51
N ASP A 104 1.58 -5.34 -5.43
CA ASP A 104 0.43 -5.93 -6.13
C ASP A 104 -0.89 -5.33 -5.66
N MET A 105 -1.05 -5.16 -4.35
CA MET A 105 -2.24 -4.53 -3.79
C MET A 105 -2.38 -3.06 -4.19
N ASN A 106 -1.27 -2.32 -4.23
CA ASN A 106 -1.28 -0.93 -4.71
C ASN A 106 -1.68 -0.85 -6.18
N ASN A 107 -1.21 -1.77 -7.02
CA ASN A 107 -1.60 -1.83 -8.43
C ASN A 107 -3.10 -2.09 -8.60
N LEU A 108 -3.67 -2.98 -7.78
CA LEU A 108 -5.11 -3.22 -7.78
C LEU A 108 -5.89 -1.99 -7.31
N LEU A 109 -5.43 -1.34 -6.24
CA LEU A 109 -6.03 -0.10 -5.73
C LEU A 109 -6.01 1.01 -6.77
N ASP A 110 -4.91 1.15 -7.51
CA ASP A 110 -4.79 2.14 -8.58
C ASP A 110 -5.85 1.92 -9.67
N ILE A 111 -6.10 0.68 -10.05
CA ILE A 111 -7.15 0.33 -11.02
C ILE A 111 -8.53 0.80 -10.51
N VAL A 112 -8.83 0.53 -9.24
CA VAL A 112 -10.11 0.91 -8.63
C VAL A 112 -10.24 2.43 -8.54
N ILE A 113 -9.20 3.11 -8.08
CA ILE A 113 -9.17 4.57 -7.94
C ILE A 113 -9.31 5.26 -9.29
N ASP A 114 -8.61 4.78 -10.31
CA ASP A 114 -8.71 5.31 -11.67
C ASP A 114 -10.14 5.15 -12.23
N PHE A 115 -10.76 4.02 -11.99
CA PHE A 115 -12.17 3.80 -12.35
C PHE A 115 -13.08 4.83 -11.67
N MET A 116 -12.88 5.06 -10.37
CA MET A 116 -13.70 6.01 -9.62
C MET A 116 -13.53 7.44 -10.13
N PHE A 117 -12.32 7.85 -10.48
CA PHE A 117 -12.07 9.16 -11.08
C PHE A 117 -12.67 9.28 -12.48
N GLU A 118 -12.55 8.26 -13.30
CA GLU A 118 -13.08 8.24 -14.66
C GLU A 118 -14.60 8.40 -14.68
N TRP A 119 -15.30 7.73 -13.76
CA TRP A 119 -16.76 7.74 -13.68
C TRP A 119 -17.32 8.72 -12.64
N ASN A 120 -16.48 9.55 -12.04
CA ASN A 120 -16.86 10.52 -11.01
C ASN A 120 -17.61 9.88 -9.82
N VAL A 121 -17.17 8.70 -9.40
CA VAL A 121 -17.73 8.03 -8.23
C VAL A 121 -17.31 8.77 -6.97
N PRO A 122 -18.25 9.15 -6.07
CA PRO A 122 -17.88 9.85 -4.84
C PRO A 122 -17.14 8.95 -3.86
N PHE A 123 -16.02 9.44 -3.35
CA PHE A 123 -15.28 8.82 -2.27
C PHE A 123 -15.94 9.18 -0.94
N LYS A 124 -16.53 8.22 -0.26
CA LYS A 124 -17.15 8.41 1.06
C LYS A 124 -16.39 7.61 2.12
N LYS A 125 -16.58 6.30 2.17
CA LYS A 125 -15.87 5.42 3.11
C LYS A 125 -14.40 5.30 2.77
N GLY A 126 -14.05 5.27 1.49
CA GLY A 126 -12.67 5.16 1.04
C GLY A 126 -11.84 6.39 1.30
N TYR A 127 -12.45 7.58 1.34
CA TYR A 127 -11.71 8.84 1.51
C TYR A 127 -10.89 8.88 2.80
N GLU A 128 -11.46 8.41 3.91
CA GLU A 128 -10.79 8.42 5.21
C GLU A 128 -9.58 7.46 5.27
N LEU A 129 -9.59 6.44 4.41
CA LEU A 129 -8.57 5.40 4.36
C LEU A 129 -7.51 5.64 3.28
N LEU A 130 -7.69 6.65 2.42
CA LEU A 130 -6.71 7.00 1.41
C LEU A 130 -5.40 7.44 2.08
N PRO A 131 -4.24 7.05 1.52
CA PRO A 131 -2.96 7.56 2.00
C PRO A 131 -2.95 9.08 1.94
N LYS A 132 -2.58 9.72 3.04
CA LYS A 132 -2.44 11.17 3.09
C LYS A 132 -1.02 11.53 2.69
N ASP A 133 -0.89 12.56 1.86
CA ASP A 133 0.41 13.15 1.56
C ASP A 133 0.96 13.81 2.82
N GLU A 134 2.20 13.46 3.15
CA GLU A 134 2.90 14.10 4.26
C GLU A 134 3.53 15.43 3.83
#